data_c81d259a69f40615dff190a8ceee1b04
#
_entry.id   c81d259a69f40615dff190a8ceee1b04
#
_cell.length_a   1.000
_cell.length_b   1.000
_cell.length_c   1.000
_cell.angle_alpha   90.00
_cell.angle_beta   90.00
_cell.angle_gamma   90.00
#
_symmetry.space_group_name_H-M   'P 1'
#
loop_
_entity.id
_entity.type
_entity.pdbx_description
1 polymer ?
#
loop_
_entity_poly.entity_id
_entity_poly.type
_entity_poly.pdbx_seq_one_letter_code
_entity_poly.pdbx_strand_id
1 'polypeptide(L)'
;MDYFQIETAQNISINQNVAHVTTRIGSFLIDLLIIIAYNILIFLFFLAIDYKPSFNDAILYLVVNLPTIFYTLIFEISMNGQTPGKHFNKIRVVKIDGSKPSLGSYLTRWLLRVIDIWSFSGSVAIFTILFNGKGQRLGDVAGGTTIISEKKRVILKDTLVGILQENYTPTFPQVTVLSDKDMHTIRNLFTTAKRKGNHTLIL
;
A
#
# COMPACT_ATOMS: atom_id res chain seq x y z
N MET A 1 5.87 14.18 2.55
CA MET A 1 6.70 13.92 1.36
C MET A 1 6.16 12.67 0.70
N ASP A 2 5.52 12.80 -0.46
CA ASP A 2 4.65 11.73 -0.93
C ASP A 2 5.16 11.03 -2.19
N TYR A 3 6.31 11.42 -2.74
CA TYR A 3 6.83 10.89 -3.98
C TYR A 3 8.29 10.47 -3.82
N PHE A 4 8.57 9.27 -4.28
CA PHE A 4 9.93 8.78 -4.48
C PHE A 4 10.19 8.73 -5.99
N GLN A 5 11.20 9.46 -6.46
CA GLN A 5 11.63 9.39 -7.86
C GLN A 5 12.49 8.16 -8.07
N ILE A 6 12.05 7.30 -8.96
CA ILE A 6 12.82 6.16 -9.42
C ILE A 6 13.42 6.54 -10.78
N GLU A 7 14.74 6.54 -10.87
CA GLU A 7 15.45 6.65 -12.14
C GLU A 7 15.58 5.24 -12.72
N THR A 8 14.87 5.00 -13.81
CA THR A 8 15.02 3.73 -14.54
C THR A 8 16.33 3.70 -15.31
N ALA A 9 16.79 2.49 -15.67
CA ALA A 9 18.00 2.32 -16.50
C ALA A 9 17.93 3.06 -17.85
N GLN A 10 16.76 3.52 -18.25
CA GLN A 10 16.50 4.33 -19.46
C GLN A 10 16.46 5.85 -19.16
N ASN A 11 16.93 6.27 -17.98
CA ASN A 11 16.95 7.68 -17.54
C ASN A 11 15.55 8.34 -17.51
N ILE A 12 14.50 7.53 -17.32
CA ILE A 12 13.13 8.03 -17.14
C ILE A 12 12.83 8.08 -15.64
N SER A 13 12.50 9.25 -15.12
CA SER A 13 12.08 9.42 -13.73
C SER A 13 10.60 9.06 -13.57
N ILE A 14 10.32 7.99 -12.85
CA ILE A 14 8.95 7.59 -12.50
C ILE A 14 8.67 7.99 -11.05
N ASN A 15 7.64 8.81 -10.85
CA ASN A 15 7.20 9.19 -9.52
C ASN A 15 6.34 8.05 -8.92
N GLN A 16 6.88 7.34 -7.94
CA GLN A 16 6.16 6.31 -7.20
C GLN A 16 5.64 6.87 -5.87
N ASN A 17 4.40 6.53 -5.53
CA ASN A 17 3.81 6.90 -4.26
C ASN A 17 4.34 5.99 -3.15
N VAL A 18 5.05 6.55 -2.17
CA VAL A 18 5.46 5.81 -0.98
C VAL A 18 4.23 5.46 -0.15
N ALA A 19 4.18 4.24 0.36
CA ALA A 19 3.08 3.81 1.23
C ALA A 19 3.11 4.57 2.56
N HIS A 20 1.99 5.18 2.94
CA HIS A 20 1.85 5.87 4.23
C HIS A 20 2.05 4.90 5.41
N VAL A 21 2.54 5.42 6.53
CA VAL A 21 2.76 4.63 7.77
C VAL A 21 1.49 3.94 8.22
N THR A 22 0.35 4.63 8.19
CA THR A 22 -0.97 4.07 8.55
C THR A 22 -1.35 2.85 7.71
N THR A 23 -1.08 2.88 6.40
CA THR A 23 -1.36 1.76 5.51
C THR A 23 -0.45 0.56 5.81
N ARG A 24 0.80 0.81 6.22
CA ARG A 24 1.74 -0.24 6.64
C ARG A 24 1.33 -0.88 7.96
N ILE A 25 0.88 -0.06 8.94
CA ILE A 25 0.32 -0.55 10.20
C ILE A 25 -0.92 -1.39 9.94
N GLY A 26 -1.86 -0.91 9.11
CA GLY A 26 -3.04 -1.67 8.73
C GLY A 26 -2.70 -3.03 8.08
N SER A 27 -1.69 -3.09 7.22
CA SER A 27 -1.23 -4.34 6.62
C SER A 27 -0.63 -5.28 7.66
N PHE A 28 0.15 -4.75 8.59
CA PHE A 28 0.72 -5.52 9.69
C PHE A 28 -0.36 -6.11 10.59
N LEU A 29 -1.41 -5.34 10.92
CA LEU A 29 -2.53 -5.83 11.74
C LEU A 29 -3.30 -6.97 11.06
N ILE A 30 -3.52 -6.89 9.75
CA ILE A 30 -4.15 -7.98 8.99
C ILE A 30 -3.28 -9.24 9.02
N ASP A 31 -1.97 -9.11 8.77
CA ASP A 31 -1.04 -10.24 8.84
C ASP A 31 -1.00 -10.82 10.26
N LEU A 32 -1.03 -9.98 11.30
CA LEU A 32 -1.08 -10.40 12.69
C LEU A 32 -2.35 -11.20 13.01
N LEU A 33 -3.52 -10.77 12.51
CA LEU A 33 -4.77 -11.51 12.68
C LEU A 33 -4.70 -12.90 12.04
N ILE A 34 -4.09 -13.03 10.86
CA ILE A 34 -3.90 -14.33 10.20
C ILE A 34 -3.00 -15.24 11.05
N ILE A 35 -1.90 -14.69 11.57
CA ILE A 35 -0.98 -15.43 12.45
C ILE A 35 -1.68 -15.88 13.74
N ILE A 36 -2.46 -15.00 14.37
CA ILE A 36 -3.23 -15.31 15.57
C ILE A 36 -4.26 -16.41 15.27
N ALA A 37 -5.00 -16.31 14.18
CA ALA A 37 -5.97 -17.32 13.79
C ALA A 37 -5.32 -18.69 13.57
N TYR A 38 -4.15 -18.73 12.93
CA TYR A 38 -3.37 -19.97 12.78
C TYR A 38 -2.98 -20.57 14.13
N ASN A 39 -2.46 -19.76 15.06
CA ASN A 39 -2.07 -20.25 16.39
C ASN A 39 -3.27 -20.71 17.21
N ILE A 40 -4.43 -20.05 17.10
CA ILE A 40 -5.67 -20.50 17.75
C ILE A 40 -6.10 -21.87 17.20
N LEU A 41 -6.06 -22.06 15.87
CA LEU A 41 -6.41 -23.34 15.25
C LEU A 41 -5.49 -24.47 15.73
N ILE A 42 -4.19 -24.21 15.83
CA ILE A 42 -3.23 -25.19 16.39
C ILE A 42 -3.54 -25.50 17.85
N PHE A 43 -3.81 -24.47 18.65
CA PHE A 43 -4.16 -24.65 20.05
C PHE A 43 -5.42 -25.50 20.23
N LEU A 44 -6.48 -25.21 19.46
CA LEU A 44 -7.73 -26.00 19.47
C LEU A 44 -7.50 -27.42 18.99
N PHE A 45 -6.64 -27.62 17.99
CA PHE A 45 -6.28 -28.97 17.53
C PHE A 45 -5.60 -29.78 18.63
N PHE A 46 -4.61 -29.23 19.34
CA PHE A 46 -3.96 -29.89 20.45
C PHE A 46 -4.93 -30.18 21.62
N LEU A 47 -5.84 -29.26 21.89
CA LEU A 47 -6.90 -29.44 22.87
C LEU A 47 -7.84 -30.60 22.49
N ALA A 48 -8.23 -30.70 21.22
CA ALA A 48 -9.14 -31.75 20.75
C ALA A 48 -8.57 -33.16 20.84
N ILE A 49 -7.24 -33.32 20.77
CA ILE A 49 -6.55 -34.62 20.90
C ILE A 49 -6.07 -34.89 22.34
N ASP A 50 -6.50 -34.08 23.32
CA ASP A 50 -6.08 -34.15 24.73
C ASP A 50 -4.55 -34.21 24.92
N TYR A 51 -3.84 -33.47 24.04
CA TYR A 51 -2.40 -33.43 24.06
C TYR A 51 -1.88 -32.65 25.27
N LYS A 52 -1.11 -33.31 26.12
CA LYS A 52 -0.50 -32.69 27.30
C LYS A 52 0.95 -32.29 26.98
N PRO A 53 1.25 -30.98 26.90
CA PRO A 53 2.59 -30.52 26.58
C PRO A 53 3.61 -31.02 27.64
N SER A 54 4.70 -31.59 27.15
CA SER A 54 5.85 -32.01 27.95
C SER A 54 7.07 -31.14 27.62
N PHE A 55 8.02 -31.06 28.52
CA PHE A 55 9.28 -30.32 28.28
C PHE A 55 10.06 -30.88 27.08
N ASN A 56 9.91 -32.17 26.77
CA ASN A 56 10.57 -32.82 25.64
C ASN A 56 9.95 -32.45 24.27
N ASP A 57 8.81 -31.76 24.26
CA ASP A 57 8.08 -31.40 23.03
C ASP A 57 8.53 -30.09 22.40
N ALA A 58 9.64 -29.50 22.87
CA ALA A 58 10.19 -28.25 22.38
C ALA A 58 10.39 -28.24 20.84
N ILE A 59 10.84 -29.40 20.30
CA ILE A 59 11.06 -29.59 18.87
C ILE A 59 9.72 -29.55 18.13
N LEU A 60 8.67 -30.20 18.64
CA LEU A 60 7.34 -30.19 18.05
C LEU A 60 6.77 -28.75 17.98
N TYR A 61 6.90 -28.01 19.11
CA TYR A 61 6.47 -26.60 19.15
C TYR A 61 7.23 -25.74 18.16
N LEU A 62 8.55 -25.95 18.02
CA LEU A 62 9.36 -25.22 17.06
C LEU A 62 8.90 -25.51 15.63
N VAL A 63 8.70 -26.77 15.26
CA VAL A 63 8.24 -27.19 13.93
C VAL A 63 6.87 -26.62 13.61
N VAL A 64 5.94 -26.69 14.55
CA VAL A 64 4.57 -26.17 14.37
C VAL A 64 4.55 -24.65 14.23
N ASN A 65 5.48 -23.95 14.89
CA ASN A 65 5.58 -22.47 14.78
C ASN A 65 6.47 -21.98 13.61
N LEU A 66 7.17 -22.86 12.90
CA LEU A 66 7.95 -22.49 11.72
C LEU A 66 7.17 -21.66 10.71
N PRO A 67 5.92 -22.00 10.33
CA PRO A 67 5.12 -21.19 9.43
C PRO A 67 4.90 -19.75 9.94
N THR A 68 4.70 -19.57 11.23
CA THR A 68 4.54 -18.25 11.87
C THR A 68 5.82 -17.42 11.78
N ILE A 69 6.97 -18.02 12.03
CA ILE A 69 8.28 -17.36 12.01
C ILE A 69 8.61 -16.91 10.59
N PHE A 70 8.45 -17.80 9.62
CA PHE A 70 8.79 -17.55 8.21
C PHE A 70 7.64 -16.95 7.40
N TYR A 71 6.47 -16.70 8.00
CA TYR A 71 5.27 -16.18 7.34
C TYR A 71 5.57 -15.05 6.36
N THR A 72 6.18 -14.00 6.84
CA THR A 72 6.45 -12.81 6.03
C THR A 72 7.45 -13.08 4.92
N LEU A 73 8.49 -13.87 5.20
CA LEU A 73 9.52 -14.22 4.22
C LEU A 73 8.93 -15.04 3.09
N ILE A 74 8.18 -16.10 3.42
CA ILE A 74 7.54 -16.99 2.44
C ILE A 74 6.59 -16.21 1.55
N PHE A 75 5.70 -15.39 2.14
CA PHE A 75 4.73 -14.63 1.37
C PHE A 75 5.37 -13.50 0.56
N GLU A 76 6.36 -12.76 1.07
CA GLU A 76 7.06 -11.73 0.29
C GLU A 76 7.79 -12.33 -0.92
N ILE A 77 8.33 -13.55 -0.81
CA ILE A 77 8.97 -14.25 -1.93
C ILE A 77 7.92 -14.73 -2.94
N SER A 78 6.88 -15.45 -2.47
CA SER A 78 5.87 -16.08 -3.34
C SER A 78 4.97 -15.08 -4.03
N MET A 79 4.59 -13.98 -3.34
CA MET A 79 3.71 -12.93 -3.85
C MET A 79 4.47 -11.71 -4.39
N ASN A 80 5.75 -11.86 -4.78
CA ASN A 80 6.56 -10.77 -5.37
C ASN A 80 6.56 -9.48 -4.54
N GLY A 81 6.90 -9.57 -3.26
CA GLY A 81 7.01 -8.42 -2.35
C GLY A 81 5.73 -8.05 -1.61
N GLN A 82 4.75 -8.92 -1.61
CA GLN A 82 3.51 -8.73 -0.87
C GLN A 82 3.32 -9.83 0.19
N THR A 83 2.57 -9.50 1.24
CA THR A 83 1.93 -10.46 2.15
C THR A 83 0.43 -10.34 1.95
N PRO A 84 -0.41 -11.25 2.43
CA PRO A 84 -1.87 -11.11 2.37
C PRO A 84 -2.37 -9.75 2.87
N GLY A 85 -1.84 -9.25 4.02
CA GLY A 85 -2.19 -7.93 4.52
C GLY A 85 -1.72 -6.77 3.63
N LYS A 86 -0.54 -6.89 3.01
CA LYS A 86 -0.06 -5.89 2.05
C LYS A 86 -0.85 -5.91 0.75
N HIS A 87 -1.24 -7.09 0.28
CA HIS A 87 -2.07 -7.24 -0.90
C HIS A 87 -3.44 -6.58 -0.71
N PHE A 88 -4.07 -6.81 0.44
CA PHE A 88 -5.35 -6.17 0.79
C PHE A 88 -5.27 -4.64 0.77
N ASN A 89 -4.20 -4.08 1.30
CA ASN A 89 -3.97 -2.63 1.35
C ASN A 89 -3.37 -2.05 0.06
N LYS A 90 -3.13 -2.88 -0.97
CA LYS A 90 -2.53 -2.51 -2.25
C LYS A 90 -1.17 -1.80 -2.07
N ILE A 91 -0.29 -2.40 -1.28
CA ILE A 91 1.09 -1.96 -1.11
C ILE A 91 2.04 -3.10 -1.46
N ARG A 92 3.23 -2.74 -1.98
CA ARG A 92 4.24 -3.68 -2.43
C ARG A 92 5.65 -3.23 -2.08
N VAL A 93 6.50 -4.19 -1.78
CA VAL A 93 7.94 -3.98 -1.63
C VAL A 93 8.59 -3.99 -3.02
N VAL A 94 9.38 -2.97 -3.28
CA VAL A 94 10.19 -2.85 -4.50
C VAL A 94 11.60 -2.40 -4.14
N LYS A 95 12.58 -2.63 -5.00
CA LYS A 95 13.89 -2.00 -4.88
C LYS A 95 13.80 -0.50 -5.15
N ILE A 96 14.83 0.24 -4.74
CA ILE A 96 14.96 1.68 -4.97
C ILE A 96 14.97 2.02 -6.47
N ASP A 97 15.46 1.09 -7.31
CA ASP A 97 15.47 1.18 -8.77
C ASP A 97 14.13 0.79 -9.43
N GLY A 98 13.10 0.48 -8.65
CA GLY A 98 11.79 0.02 -9.13
C GLY A 98 11.73 -1.45 -9.53
N SER A 99 12.85 -2.18 -9.54
CA SER A 99 12.90 -3.59 -9.89
C SER A 99 12.37 -4.49 -8.76
N LYS A 100 12.20 -5.77 -9.07
CA LYS A 100 11.82 -6.77 -8.06
C LYS A 100 12.96 -6.97 -7.06
N PRO A 101 12.66 -7.03 -5.74
CA PRO A 101 13.66 -7.34 -4.73
C PRO A 101 14.25 -8.74 -4.94
N SER A 102 15.54 -8.88 -4.67
CA SER A 102 16.23 -10.18 -4.66
C SER A 102 15.89 -10.96 -3.39
N LEU A 103 16.15 -12.27 -3.39
CA LEU A 103 16.01 -13.11 -2.19
C LEU A 103 16.82 -12.55 -1.02
N GLY A 104 18.03 -12.05 -1.27
CA GLY A 104 18.87 -11.40 -0.25
C GLY A 104 18.20 -10.17 0.36
N SER A 105 17.53 -9.34 -0.45
CA SER A 105 16.78 -8.18 0.04
C SER A 105 15.64 -8.60 0.97
N TYR A 106 14.87 -9.64 0.63
CA TYR A 106 13.81 -10.16 1.50
C TYR A 106 14.35 -10.74 2.80
N LEU A 107 15.47 -11.45 2.73
CA LEU A 107 16.11 -12.08 3.87
C LEU A 107 16.65 -11.03 4.86
N THR A 108 17.33 -10.01 4.35
CA THR A 108 17.82 -8.86 5.15
C THR A 108 16.66 -8.15 5.86
N ARG A 109 15.57 -7.90 5.16
CA ARG A 109 14.35 -7.30 5.72
C ARG A 109 13.71 -8.16 6.80
N TRP A 110 13.68 -9.47 6.60
CA TRP A 110 13.12 -10.42 7.55
C TRP A 110 13.97 -10.49 8.82
N LEU A 111 15.30 -10.58 8.69
CA LEU A 111 16.22 -10.60 9.83
C LEU A 111 16.14 -9.30 10.65
N LEU A 112 16.19 -8.14 9.99
CA LEU A 112 16.13 -6.86 10.69
C LEU A 112 14.73 -6.54 11.25
N ARG A 113 13.70 -7.29 10.85
CA ARG A 113 12.36 -7.19 11.44
C ARG A 113 12.35 -7.46 12.94
N VAL A 114 13.26 -8.31 13.42
CA VAL A 114 13.44 -8.58 14.87
C VAL A 114 13.78 -7.27 15.58
N ILE A 115 14.70 -6.47 15.04
CA ILE A 115 15.08 -5.17 15.61
C ILE A 115 13.95 -4.16 15.42
N ASP A 116 13.39 -4.06 14.22
CA ASP A 116 12.38 -3.05 13.85
C ASP A 116 11.09 -3.17 14.68
N ILE A 117 10.65 -4.41 14.95
CA ILE A 117 9.32 -4.67 15.52
C ILE A 117 9.42 -5.23 16.94
N TRP A 118 10.31 -6.20 17.17
CA TRP A 118 10.34 -6.94 18.43
C TRP A 118 11.10 -6.21 19.54
N SER A 119 12.22 -5.53 19.23
CA SER A 119 13.04 -4.92 20.27
C SER A 119 12.36 -3.74 20.99
N PHE A 120 11.51 -2.97 20.29
CA PHE A 120 10.86 -1.78 20.83
C PHE A 120 9.40 -1.63 20.38
N SER A 121 8.66 -2.72 20.29
CA SER A 121 7.23 -2.72 19.92
C SER A 121 6.91 -1.92 18.64
N GLY A 122 7.82 -1.94 17.66
CA GLY A 122 7.65 -1.23 16.39
C GLY A 122 7.98 0.27 16.41
N SER A 123 8.34 0.85 17.54
CA SER A 123 8.71 2.28 17.62
C SER A 123 9.94 2.60 16.75
N VAL A 124 10.94 1.73 16.71
CA VAL A 124 12.13 1.90 15.86
C VAL A 124 11.72 1.99 14.38
N ALA A 125 10.81 1.13 13.93
CA ALA A 125 10.33 1.16 12.55
C ALA A 125 9.61 2.48 12.23
N ILE A 126 8.78 2.99 13.16
CA ILE A 126 8.05 4.25 13.00
C ILE A 126 9.03 5.43 12.96
N PHE A 127 9.95 5.51 13.93
CA PHE A 127 10.95 6.57 13.98
C PHE A 127 11.82 6.59 12.72
N THR A 128 12.33 5.45 12.28
CA THR A 128 13.16 5.39 11.08
C THR A 128 12.40 5.79 9.82
N ILE A 129 11.12 5.44 9.68
CA ILE A 129 10.28 5.88 8.55
C ILE A 129 10.09 7.40 8.57
N LEU A 130 9.86 8.00 9.75
CA LEU A 130 9.62 9.44 9.88
C LEU A 130 10.89 10.25 9.63
N PHE A 131 12.04 9.80 10.15
CA PHE A 131 13.31 10.55 10.06
C PHE A 131 14.03 10.34 8.72
N ASN A 132 13.85 9.19 8.07
CA ASN A 132 14.61 8.87 6.84
C ASN A 132 14.15 9.69 5.60
N GLY A 133 13.11 10.50 5.67
CA GLY A 133 12.62 11.29 4.53
C GLY A 133 12.20 10.50 3.28
N LYS A 134 12.67 9.26 3.13
CA LYS A 134 12.35 8.32 2.04
C LYS A 134 11.26 7.30 2.43
N GLY A 135 10.76 7.39 3.66
CA GLY A 135 9.74 6.48 4.17
C GLY A 135 10.21 5.02 4.29
N GLN A 136 11.48 4.78 4.56
CA GLN A 136 12.08 3.46 4.70
C GLN A 136 12.33 3.16 6.18
N ARG A 137 12.05 1.92 6.61
CA ARG A 137 12.49 1.40 7.92
C ARG A 137 13.92 0.85 7.81
N LEU A 138 14.55 0.49 8.93
CA LEU A 138 15.93 -0.06 8.97
C LEU A 138 16.10 -1.23 8.02
N GLY A 139 15.21 -2.21 8.06
CA GLY A 139 15.23 -3.37 7.16
C GLY A 139 15.08 -2.99 5.69
N ASP A 140 14.33 -1.92 5.38
CA ASP A 140 14.16 -1.43 4.01
C ASP A 140 15.45 -0.78 3.50
N VAL A 141 16.11 0.01 4.34
CA VAL A 141 17.39 0.68 4.00
C VAL A 141 18.48 -0.35 3.75
N ALA A 142 18.66 -1.30 4.68
CA ALA A 142 19.68 -2.34 4.55
C ALA A 142 19.42 -3.29 3.35
N GLY A 143 18.15 -3.56 3.04
CA GLY A 143 17.75 -4.37 1.88
C GLY A 143 17.72 -3.63 0.55
N GLY A 144 18.01 -2.32 0.51
CA GLY A 144 17.93 -1.48 -0.69
C GLY A 144 16.52 -1.42 -1.28
N THR A 145 15.49 -1.41 -0.43
CA THR A 145 14.08 -1.50 -0.84
C THR A 145 13.24 -0.36 -0.28
N THR A 146 12.06 -0.19 -0.84
CA THR A 146 11.02 0.71 -0.31
C THR A 146 9.65 0.06 -0.46
N ILE A 147 8.63 0.61 0.23
CA ILE A 147 7.25 0.14 0.09
C ILE A 147 6.45 1.20 -0.65
N ILE A 148 5.92 0.82 -1.80
CA ILE A 148 5.10 1.68 -2.65
C ILE A 148 3.61 1.35 -2.51
N SER A 149 2.77 2.33 -2.79
CA SER A 149 1.32 2.15 -2.91
C SER A 149 0.94 1.91 -4.37
N GLU A 150 0.23 0.81 -4.64
CA GLU A 150 -0.33 0.48 -5.95
C GLU A 150 -1.70 1.15 -6.18
N LYS A 151 -2.21 1.92 -5.22
CA LYS A 151 -3.46 2.66 -5.37
C LYS A 151 -3.26 3.76 -6.42
N LYS A 152 -3.99 3.70 -7.50
CA LYS A 152 -4.05 4.81 -8.46
C LYS A 152 -4.60 6.05 -7.74
N ARG A 153 -3.84 7.14 -7.74
CA ARG A 153 -4.40 8.43 -7.33
C ARG A 153 -5.30 8.88 -8.46
N VAL A 154 -6.55 9.13 -8.12
CA VAL A 154 -7.45 9.85 -9.02
C VAL A 154 -6.95 11.29 -9.05
N ILE A 155 -6.30 11.70 -10.12
CA ILE A 155 -5.90 13.08 -10.33
C ILE A 155 -7.16 13.83 -10.79
N LEU A 156 -7.36 15.06 -10.29
CA LEU A 156 -8.47 15.93 -10.73
C LEU A 156 -8.56 16.03 -12.25
N LYS A 157 -7.44 15.92 -12.94
CA LYS A 157 -7.34 15.89 -14.40
C LYS A 157 -8.09 14.70 -15.02
N ASP A 158 -8.10 13.54 -14.37
CA ASP A 158 -8.79 12.34 -14.85
C ASP A 158 -10.31 12.40 -14.64
N THR A 159 -10.76 13.27 -13.73
CA THR A 159 -12.20 13.52 -13.47
C THR A 159 -12.77 14.67 -14.28
N LEU A 160 -11.93 15.59 -14.74
CA LEU A 160 -12.35 16.80 -15.47
C LEU A 160 -12.28 16.63 -16.99
N VAL A 161 -11.42 15.72 -17.47
CA VAL A 161 -11.35 15.43 -18.91
C VAL A 161 -12.29 14.26 -19.18
N GLY A 162 -13.54 14.54 -19.50
CA GLY A 162 -14.38 13.59 -20.22
C GLY A 162 -13.63 13.18 -21.48
N ILE A 163 -13.50 11.87 -21.73
CA ILE A 163 -12.92 11.37 -22.98
C ILE A 163 -13.83 11.90 -24.11
N LEU A 164 -13.43 13.03 -24.68
CA LEU A 164 -14.07 13.52 -25.89
C LEU A 164 -13.74 12.53 -27.01
N GLN A 165 -14.74 12.04 -27.71
CA GLN A 165 -14.53 11.25 -28.92
C GLN A 165 -13.68 12.08 -29.89
N GLU A 166 -12.74 11.42 -30.58
CA GLU A 166 -11.80 12.09 -31.50
C GLU A 166 -12.51 12.98 -32.56
N ASN A 167 -13.81 12.76 -32.84
CA ASN A 167 -14.62 13.50 -33.79
C ASN A 167 -15.66 14.39 -33.11
N TYR A 168 -15.45 14.81 -31.85
CA TYR A 168 -16.40 15.71 -31.18
C TYR A 168 -16.34 17.12 -31.79
N THR A 169 -17.39 17.47 -32.50
CA THR A 169 -17.63 18.87 -32.96
C THR A 169 -18.57 19.54 -31.96
N PRO A 170 -18.17 20.62 -31.29
CA PRO A 170 -19.05 21.32 -30.36
C PRO A 170 -20.26 21.91 -31.12
N THR A 171 -21.45 21.69 -30.58
CA THR A 171 -22.71 22.21 -31.14
C THR A 171 -22.70 23.74 -31.20
N PHE A 172 -21.97 24.39 -30.28
CA PHE A 172 -21.78 25.83 -30.20
C PHE A 172 -20.30 26.17 -30.20
N PRO A 173 -19.69 26.54 -31.34
CA PRO A 173 -18.26 26.85 -31.40
C PRO A 173 -17.86 28.06 -30.54
N GLN A 174 -18.80 28.93 -30.18
CA GLN A 174 -18.58 30.08 -29.31
C GLN A 174 -18.14 29.71 -27.87
N VAL A 175 -18.34 28.43 -27.44
CA VAL A 175 -17.90 27.92 -26.12
C VAL A 175 -16.38 28.04 -25.95
N THR A 176 -15.61 28.00 -27.02
CA THR A 176 -14.15 28.16 -26.99
C THR A 176 -13.66 29.53 -26.56
N VAL A 177 -14.52 30.56 -26.59
CA VAL A 177 -14.22 31.95 -26.18
C VAL A 177 -14.40 32.14 -24.67
N LEU A 178 -15.12 31.23 -24.00
CA LEU A 178 -15.38 31.33 -22.56
C LEU A 178 -14.12 31.01 -21.76
N SER A 179 -13.84 31.84 -20.75
CA SER A 179 -12.76 31.56 -19.81
C SER A 179 -13.16 30.47 -18.83
N ASP A 180 -12.17 29.80 -18.19
CA ASP A 180 -12.40 28.79 -17.13
C ASP A 180 -13.26 29.36 -16.00
N LYS A 181 -13.12 30.66 -15.68
CA LYS A 181 -13.92 31.36 -14.66
C LYS A 181 -15.39 31.44 -15.07
N ASP A 182 -15.66 31.71 -16.33
CA ASP A 182 -17.02 31.78 -16.84
C ASP A 182 -17.67 30.41 -16.85
N MET A 183 -16.93 29.39 -17.26
CA MET A 183 -17.39 27.99 -17.22
C MET A 183 -17.71 27.53 -15.79
N HIS A 184 -16.88 27.87 -14.80
CA HIS A 184 -17.17 27.61 -13.40
C HIS A 184 -18.43 28.31 -12.90
N THR A 185 -18.62 29.56 -13.29
CA THR A 185 -19.80 30.36 -12.91
C THR A 185 -21.06 29.76 -13.50
N ILE A 186 -21.06 29.44 -14.78
CA ILE A 186 -22.18 28.82 -15.50
C ILE A 186 -22.54 27.48 -14.84
N ARG A 187 -21.54 26.62 -14.58
CA ARG A 187 -21.76 25.34 -13.95
C ARG A 187 -22.36 25.45 -12.55
N ASN A 188 -21.89 26.39 -11.74
CA ASN A 188 -22.40 26.63 -10.39
C ASN A 188 -23.84 27.17 -10.42
N LEU A 189 -24.14 28.10 -11.34
CA LEU A 189 -25.50 28.61 -11.52
C LEU A 189 -26.46 27.52 -11.98
N PHE A 190 -26.07 26.73 -12.98
CA PHE A 190 -26.86 25.62 -13.51
C PHE A 190 -27.16 24.55 -12.44
N THR A 191 -26.13 24.11 -11.73
CA THR A 191 -26.29 23.09 -10.70
C THR A 191 -27.16 23.59 -9.52
N THR A 192 -27.04 24.86 -9.17
CA THR A 192 -27.84 25.50 -8.13
C THR A 192 -29.30 25.68 -8.57
N ALA A 193 -29.52 26.14 -9.79
CA ALA A 193 -30.84 26.27 -10.39
C ALA A 193 -31.57 24.92 -10.48
N LYS A 194 -30.85 23.88 -10.96
CA LYS A 194 -31.37 22.52 -11.06
C LYS A 194 -31.79 21.97 -9.67
N ARG A 195 -30.96 22.20 -8.65
CA ARG A 195 -31.25 21.75 -7.28
C ARG A 195 -32.44 22.49 -6.63
N LYS A 196 -32.62 23.78 -6.99
CA LYS A 196 -33.72 24.61 -6.49
C LYS A 196 -35.00 24.53 -7.33
N GLY A 197 -35.02 23.74 -8.40
CA GLY A 197 -36.17 23.64 -9.30
C GLY A 197 -36.51 24.92 -10.06
N ASN A 198 -35.54 25.82 -10.19
CA ASN A 198 -35.76 27.12 -10.87
C ASN A 198 -35.56 26.93 -12.38
N HIS A 199 -36.68 26.61 -13.04
CA HIS A 199 -36.69 26.35 -14.49
C HIS A 199 -36.47 27.61 -15.35
N THR A 200 -36.72 28.81 -14.84
CA THR A 200 -36.51 30.06 -15.54
C THR A 200 -35.05 30.40 -15.79
N LEU A 201 -34.14 29.82 -15.06
CA LEU A 201 -32.69 29.97 -15.23
C LEU A 201 -32.04 28.84 -16.07
N ILE A 202 -32.82 27.80 -16.39
CA ILE A 202 -32.35 26.62 -17.12
C ILE A 202 -32.74 26.68 -18.60
N LEU A 203 -33.80 27.43 -18.93
CA LEU A 203 -34.26 27.73 -20.27
C LEU A 203 -33.56 28.95 -20.84
#